data_b1fdd4765c2031e240135fa4526bd989
#
_entry.id   b1fdd4765c2031e240135fa4526bd989
#
_cell.length_a   1.000
_cell.length_b   1.000
_cell.length_c   1.000
_cell.angle_alpha   90.00
_cell.angle_beta   90.00
_cell.angle_gamma   90.00
#
_symmetry.space_group_name_H-M   'P 1'
#
loop_
_entity.id
_entity.type
_entity.pdbx_description
1 polymer ?
#
loop_
_entity_poly.entity_id
_entity_poly.type
_entity_poly.pdbx_seq_one_letter_code
_entity_poly.pdbx_strand_id
1 'polypeptide(L)'
;MTEAAAWDLDNDALAHALSWLTRHHGRERTPESLLAGQPVQGRLAPDQALRVLREAGYNAALVQRGIGEMNALLLPAILLLQGGDACLLVARGPEQGAATKYDVVMPGREHHAIVATEAELADEYTGIAIVATPRVEAMPSAPGADAALMREPDAHWLWGTLRKFLPYYRSALLAALLSNVLMLVTGLVTSVVFDKVIPHQAFVTLWALAI
;
A
#
# COMPACT_ATOMS: atom_id res chain seq x y z
N MET A 1 -26.51 43.57 2.55
CA MET A 1 -25.53 43.06 3.51
C MET A 1 -25.95 41.63 3.78
N THR A 2 -25.34 40.69 3.08
CA THR A 2 -25.62 39.27 3.25
C THR A 2 -24.82 38.82 4.47
N GLU A 3 -25.51 38.47 5.53
CA GLU A 3 -24.95 37.84 6.72
C GLU A 3 -24.24 36.60 6.28
N ALA A 4 -22.91 36.59 6.31
CA ALA A 4 -22.11 35.42 6.08
C ALA A 4 -22.53 34.40 7.15
N ALA A 5 -23.28 33.36 6.75
CA ALA A 5 -23.66 32.27 7.62
C ALA A 5 -22.41 31.80 8.36
N ALA A 6 -22.41 31.97 9.68
CA ALA A 6 -21.30 31.47 10.50
C ALA A 6 -21.14 30.01 10.22
N TRP A 7 -19.93 29.59 9.81
CA TRP A 7 -19.62 28.20 9.53
C TRP A 7 -19.84 27.38 10.81
N ASP A 8 -20.77 26.45 10.72
CA ASP A 8 -21.11 25.53 11.79
C ASP A 8 -20.28 24.25 11.62
N LEU A 9 -19.12 24.21 12.26
CA LEU A 9 -18.22 23.07 12.25
C LEU A 9 -18.89 21.79 12.81
N ASP A 10 -19.78 21.96 13.76
CA ASP A 10 -20.50 20.86 14.39
C ASP A 10 -21.43 20.11 13.41
N ASN A 11 -21.80 20.75 12.32
CA ASN A 11 -22.69 20.19 11.31
C ASN A 11 -21.99 19.91 9.96
N ASP A 12 -20.66 20.00 9.94
CA ASP A 12 -19.88 19.72 8.73
C ASP A 12 -19.44 18.24 8.66
N ALA A 13 -20.20 17.44 7.91
CA ALA A 13 -19.97 16.02 7.75
C ALA A 13 -18.57 15.71 7.21
N LEU A 14 -18.04 16.55 6.30
CA LEU A 14 -16.71 16.34 5.73
C LEU A 14 -15.61 16.57 6.77
N ALA A 15 -15.73 17.62 7.60
CA ALA A 15 -14.78 17.88 8.67
C ALA A 15 -14.74 16.75 9.72
N HIS A 16 -15.89 16.22 10.08
CA HIS A 16 -15.99 15.05 10.95
C HIS A 16 -15.44 13.77 10.31
N ALA A 17 -15.65 13.59 9.00
CA ALA A 17 -15.07 12.47 8.26
C ALA A 17 -13.54 12.51 8.26
N LEU A 18 -12.93 13.68 8.10
CA LEU A 18 -11.48 13.85 8.20
C LEU A 18 -10.96 13.48 9.59
N SER A 19 -11.62 13.94 10.64
CA SER A 19 -11.27 13.62 12.02
C SER A 19 -11.34 12.11 12.28
N TRP A 20 -12.41 11.46 11.86
CA TRP A 20 -12.57 10.02 11.97
C TRP A 20 -11.45 9.26 11.23
N LEU A 21 -11.11 9.70 10.02
CA LEU A 21 -10.06 9.09 9.21
C LEU A 21 -8.69 9.18 9.91
N THR A 22 -8.36 10.33 10.50
CA THR A 22 -7.11 10.49 11.25
C THR A 22 -7.06 9.62 12.49
N ARG A 23 -8.18 9.50 13.20
CA ARG A 23 -8.33 8.60 14.35
C ARG A 23 -8.17 7.13 13.95
N HIS A 24 -8.78 6.70 12.85
CA HIS A 24 -8.65 5.34 12.32
C HIS A 24 -7.20 4.97 12.02
N HIS A 25 -6.40 5.92 11.57
CA HIS A 25 -4.96 5.72 11.32
C HIS A 25 -4.07 5.94 12.57
N GLY A 26 -4.66 6.06 13.77
CA GLY A 26 -3.93 6.24 15.03
C GLY A 26 -3.30 7.64 15.22
N ARG A 27 -3.71 8.62 14.42
CA ARG A 27 -3.29 10.03 14.53
C ARG A 27 -4.48 10.90 14.87
N GLU A 28 -5.03 10.71 16.06
CA GLU A 28 -6.26 11.40 16.49
C GLU A 28 -6.10 12.91 16.46
N ARG A 29 -6.93 13.57 15.64
CA ARG A 29 -7.04 15.02 15.55
C ARG A 29 -8.51 15.41 15.53
N THR A 30 -8.85 16.43 16.30
CA THR A 30 -10.21 16.99 16.28
C THR A 30 -10.43 17.83 15.02
N PRO A 31 -11.70 18.00 14.57
CA PRO A 31 -12.00 18.84 13.40
C PRO A 31 -11.42 20.26 13.53
N GLU A 32 -11.50 20.86 14.72
CA GLU A 32 -10.96 22.19 15.00
C GLU A 32 -9.44 22.22 14.82
N SER A 33 -8.75 21.19 15.31
CA SER A 33 -7.29 21.05 15.18
C SER A 33 -6.85 20.86 13.74
N LEU A 34 -7.63 20.13 12.94
CA LEU A 34 -7.34 19.90 11.53
C LEU A 34 -7.51 21.16 10.69
N LEU A 35 -8.48 21.98 11.04
CA LEU A 35 -8.85 23.20 10.30
C LEU A 35 -8.21 24.47 10.86
N ALA A 36 -7.43 24.35 11.92
CA ALA A 36 -6.73 25.48 12.52
C ALA A 36 -5.81 26.15 11.50
N GLY A 37 -6.06 27.45 11.28
CA GLY A 37 -5.28 28.26 10.33
C GLY A 37 -5.72 28.19 8.86
N GLN A 38 -6.77 27.44 8.55
CA GLN A 38 -7.33 27.40 7.20
C GLN A 38 -8.45 28.43 7.04
N PRO A 39 -8.46 29.21 5.94
CA PRO A 39 -9.54 30.16 5.66
C PRO A 39 -10.77 29.39 5.15
N VAL A 40 -11.54 28.80 6.03
CA VAL A 40 -12.80 28.13 5.66
C VAL A 40 -13.94 29.12 5.76
N GLN A 41 -14.67 29.30 4.67
CA GLN A 41 -15.88 30.13 4.61
C GLN A 41 -17.05 29.22 4.22
N GLY A 42 -17.94 28.95 5.16
CA GLY A 42 -19.05 28.05 4.96
C GLY A 42 -18.64 26.55 5.11
N ARG A 43 -19.26 25.65 4.37
CA ARG A 43 -18.93 24.21 4.39
C ARG A 43 -17.54 23.95 3.84
N LEU A 44 -16.87 22.92 4.38
CA LEU A 44 -15.56 22.50 3.92
C LEU A 44 -15.64 21.95 2.49
N ALA A 45 -14.89 22.56 1.57
CA ALA A 45 -14.84 22.10 0.19
C ALA A 45 -13.87 20.90 0.04
N PRO A 46 -14.12 19.98 -0.93
CA PRO A 46 -13.28 18.81 -1.12
C PRO A 46 -11.80 19.11 -1.41
N ASP A 47 -11.51 20.18 -2.12
CA ASP A 47 -10.15 20.65 -2.40
C ASP A 47 -9.44 21.16 -1.13
N GLN A 48 -10.17 21.84 -0.26
CA GLN A 48 -9.68 22.24 1.06
C GLN A 48 -9.42 21.01 1.95
N ALA A 49 -10.33 20.03 1.95
CA ALA A 49 -10.15 18.78 2.66
C ALA A 49 -8.86 18.03 2.25
N LEU A 50 -8.55 18.01 0.95
CA LEU A 50 -7.28 17.43 0.46
C LEU A 50 -6.06 18.19 0.99
N ARG A 51 -6.13 19.52 1.04
CA ARG A 51 -5.04 20.36 1.56
C ARG A 51 -4.81 20.07 3.02
N VAL A 52 -5.88 20.07 3.81
CA VAL A 52 -5.85 19.77 5.25
C VAL A 52 -5.24 18.38 5.50
N LEU A 53 -5.64 17.35 4.75
CA LEU A 53 -5.06 16.02 4.89
C LEU A 53 -3.58 15.99 4.53
N ARG A 54 -3.15 16.70 3.50
CA ARG A 54 -1.74 16.76 3.10
C ARG A 54 -0.89 17.46 4.17
N GLU A 55 -1.39 18.51 4.78
CA GLU A 55 -0.74 19.20 5.89
C GLU A 55 -0.72 18.34 7.16
N ALA A 56 -1.75 17.52 7.36
CA ALA A 56 -1.80 16.55 8.45
C ALA A 56 -0.88 15.33 8.25
N GLY A 57 -0.13 15.28 7.13
CA GLY A 57 0.83 14.20 6.84
C GLY A 57 0.22 13.00 6.13
N TYR A 58 -0.80 13.22 5.31
CA TYR A 58 -1.41 12.19 4.48
C TYR A 58 -1.12 12.41 2.99
N ASN A 59 -1.02 11.33 2.24
CA ASN A 59 -1.13 11.37 0.79
C ASN A 59 -2.61 11.26 0.44
N ALA A 60 -3.23 12.38 0.09
CA ALA A 60 -4.64 12.46 -0.21
C ALA A 60 -4.88 12.79 -1.67
N ALA A 61 -5.86 12.12 -2.28
CA ALA A 61 -6.28 12.32 -3.66
C ALA A 61 -7.81 12.20 -3.80
N LEU A 62 -8.38 12.99 -4.72
CA LEU A 62 -9.73 12.77 -5.24
C LEU A 62 -9.68 11.68 -6.29
N VAL A 63 -10.58 10.72 -6.18
CA VAL A 63 -10.73 9.61 -7.11
C VAL A 63 -12.16 9.58 -7.60
N GLN A 64 -12.34 9.54 -8.90
CA GLN A 64 -13.66 9.36 -9.52
C GLN A 64 -13.83 7.90 -9.89
N ARG A 65 -14.64 7.17 -9.11
CA ARG A 65 -14.92 5.75 -9.30
C ARG A 65 -16.28 5.36 -8.73
N GLY A 66 -16.89 4.36 -9.34
CA GLY A 66 -18.07 3.69 -8.75
C GLY A 66 -17.70 2.93 -7.46
N ILE A 67 -18.69 2.74 -6.60
CA ILE A 67 -18.50 2.07 -5.30
C ILE A 67 -18.00 0.64 -5.49
N GLY A 68 -18.57 -0.11 -6.43
CA GLY A 68 -18.18 -1.49 -6.73
C GLY A 68 -16.75 -1.62 -7.31
N GLU A 69 -16.22 -0.55 -7.89
CA GLU A 69 -14.87 -0.50 -8.46
C GLU A 69 -13.79 -0.13 -7.43
N MET A 70 -14.18 0.24 -6.21
CA MET A 70 -13.23 0.58 -5.16
C MET A 70 -12.51 -0.67 -4.66
N ASN A 71 -11.18 -0.65 -4.77
CA ASN A 71 -10.35 -1.72 -4.23
C ASN A 71 -10.32 -1.63 -2.70
N ALA A 72 -10.39 -2.79 -2.03
CA ALA A 72 -10.27 -2.89 -0.57
C ALA A 72 -9.00 -2.22 0.01
N LEU A 73 -7.93 -2.13 -0.79
CA LEU A 73 -6.68 -1.45 -0.39
C LEU A 73 -6.80 0.08 -0.30
N LEU A 74 -7.85 0.66 -0.88
CA LEU A 74 -8.11 2.10 -0.84
C LEU A 74 -8.99 2.50 0.35
N LEU A 75 -9.48 1.54 1.11
CA LEU A 75 -10.33 1.77 2.28
C LEU A 75 -9.46 2.03 3.54
N PRO A 76 -9.92 2.88 4.45
CA PRO A 76 -11.18 3.64 4.41
C PRO A 76 -11.12 4.82 3.43
N ALA A 77 -12.24 5.09 2.76
CA ALA A 77 -12.39 6.20 1.82
C ALA A 77 -13.58 7.09 2.21
N ILE A 78 -13.46 8.40 2.01
CA ILE A 78 -14.56 9.34 2.24
C ILE A 78 -15.33 9.48 0.92
N LEU A 79 -16.59 9.11 0.91
CA LEU A 79 -17.51 9.29 -0.20
C LEU A 79 -18.18 10.65 -0.09
N LEU A 80 -18.16 11.41 -1.17
CA LEU A 80 -18.90 12.67 -1.25
C LEU A 80 -20.33 12.40 -1.71
N LEU A 81 -21.28 12.81 -0.90
CA LEU A 81 -22.71 12.61 -1.16
C LEU A 81 -23.32 13.84 -1.85
N GLN A 82 -24.49 13.63 -2.47
CA GLN A 82 -25.30 14.71 -3.00
C GLN A 82 -25.74 15.63 -1.85
N GLY A 83 -25.82 16.94 -2.12
CA GLY A 83 -26.13 17.90 -1.05
C GLY A 83 -24.94 18.41 -0.25
N GLY A 84 -23.73 17.91 -0.51
CA GLY A 84 -22.49 18.34 0.17
C GLY A 84 -22.21 17.61 1.48
N ASP A 85 -22.92 16.52 1.75
CA ASP A 85 -22.64 15.63 2.85
C ASP A 85 -21.53 14.64 2.50
N ALA A 86 -21.03 13.91 3.50
CA ALA A 86 -19.98 12.91 3.31
C ALA A 86 -20.23 11.70 4.19
N CYS A 87 -19.83 10.53 3.75
CA CYS A 87 -19.78 9.32 4.57
C CYS A 87 -18.45 8.59 4.38
N LEU A 88 -18.12 7.71 5.30
CA LEU A 88 -16.90 6.92 5.25
C LEU A 88 -17.22 5.48 4.85
N LEU A 89 -16.65 5.02 3.77
CA LEU A 89 -16.63 3.63 3.38
C LEU A 89 -15.45 2.94 4.08
N VAL A 90 -15.72 2.11 5.07
CA VAL A 90 -14.69 1.51 5.93
C VAL A 90 -14.25 0.15 5.42
N ALA A 91 -15.20 -0.70 5.09
CA ALA A 91 -14.93 -2.05 4.62
C ALA A 91 -15.96 -2.52 3.59
N ARG A 92 -15.51 -3.44 2.76
CA ARG A 92 -16.38 -4.20 1.88
C ARG A 92 -16.64 -5.56 2.53
N GLY A 93 -17.88 -5.86 2.84
CA GLY A 93 -18.27 -7.14 3.38
C GLY A 93 -18.13 -8.27 2.36
N PRO A 94 -18.20 -9.52 2.81
CA PRO A 94 -18.16 -10.67 1.92
C PRO A 94 -19.36 -10.65 0.97
N GLU A 95 -19.14 -11.03 -0.27
CA GLU A 95 -20.21 -11.24 -1.25
C GLU A 95 -21.11 -12.39 -0.78
N GLN A 96 -22.27 -12.06 -0.23
CA GLN A 96 -23.29 -13.03 0.16
C GLN A 96 -24.52 -12.85 -0.73
N GLY A 97 -24.64 -13.67 -1.76
CA GLY A 97 -25.76 -13.61 -2.72
C GLY A 97 -25.60 -12.49 -3.75
N ALA A 98 -26.70 -11.89 -4.17
CA ALA A 98 -26.74 -10.91 -5.27
C ALA A 98 -26.32 -9.48 -4.88
N ALA A 99 -26.06 -9.17 -3.62
CA ALA A 99 -25.74 -7.82 -3.17
C ALA A 99 -24.50 -7.80 -2.28
N THR A 100 -23.52 -7.00 -2.67
CA THR A 100 -22.34 -6.69 -1.83
C THR A 100 -22.76 -5.71 -0.74
N LYS A 101 -22.42 -6.02 0.51
CA LYS A 101 -22.66 -5.15 1.65
C LYS A 101 -21.41 -4.33 1.94
N TYR A 102 -21.63 -3.11 2.37
CA TYR A 102 -20.55 -2.16 2.70
C TYR A 102 -20.75 -1.65 4.12
N ASP A 103 -19.66 -1.62 4.88
CA ASP A 103 -19.64 -0.99 6.20
C ASP A 103 -19.36 0.51 6.01
N VAL A 104 -20.35 1.30 6.36
CA VAL A 104 -20.32 2.75 6.19
C VAL A 104 -20.45 3.41 7.55
N VAL A 105 -19.68 4.48 7.77
CA VAL A 105 -19.79 5.32 8.95
C VAL A 105 -20.29 6.69 8.54
N MET A 106 -21.41 7.10 9.12
CA MET A 106 -21.92 8.47 8.99
C MET A 106 -21.18 9.35 9.99
N PRO A 107 -20.39 10.33 9.51
CA PRO A 107 -19.65 11.21 10.40
C PRO A 107 -20.56 12.23 11.06
N GLY A 108 -20.31 12.51 12.34
CA GLY A 108 -21.05 13.45 13.15
C GLY A 108 -20.48 13.49 14.56
N ARG A 109 -21.16 14.13 15.50
CA ARG A 109 -20.77 14.09 16.92
C ARG A 109 -20.77 12.67 17.46
N GLU A 110 -21.76 11.88 17.07
CA GLU A 110 -21.81 10.44 17.33
C GLU A 110 -21.69 9.71 15.99
N HIS A 111 -20.62 8.93 15.84
CA HIS A 111 -20.39 8.18 14.62
C HIS A 111 -21.33 6.95 14.60
N HIS A 112 -22.17 6.87 13.60
CA HIS A 112 -23.06 5.73 13.40
C HIS A 112 -22.51 4.83 12.32
N ALA A 113 -22.20 3.58 12.70
CA ALA A 113 -21.85 2.55 11.73
C ALA A 113 -23.14 1.92 11.20
N ILE A 114 -23.29 1.90 9.89
CA ILE A 114 -24.40 1.28 9.18
C ILE A 114 -23.88 0.32 8.12
N VAL A 115 -24.68 -0.68 7.80
CA VAL A 115 -24.40 -1.58 6.68
C VAL A 115 -25.34 -1.19 5.55
N ALA A 116 -24.78 -0.79 4.43
CA ALA A 116 -25.51 -0.35 3.26
C ALA A 116 -25.21 -1.23 2.05
N THR A 117 -26.14 -1.32 1.13
CA THR A 117 -25.96 -1.97 -0.16
C THR A 117 -25.39 -1.00 -1.19
N GLU A 118 -24.82 -1.52 -2.28
CA GLU A 118 -24.29 -0.69 -3.35
C GLU A 118 -25.36 0.21 -3.97
N ALA A 119 -26.59 -0.29 -4.12
CA ALA A 119 -27.69 0.48 -4.70
C ALA A 119 -28.09 1.67 -3.82
N GLU A 120 -28.21 1.47 -2.51
CA GLU A 120 -28.54 2.53 -1.55
C GLU A 120 -27.48 3.63 -1.52
N LEU A 121 -26.20 3.27 -1.59
CA LEU A 121 -25.12 4.23 -1.62
C LEU A 121 -25.01 4.94 -2.97
N ALA A 122 -25.27 4.25 -4.08
CA ALA A 122 -25.15 4.80 -5.42
C ALA A 122 -26.16 5.93 -5.69
N ASP A 123 -27.34 5.89 -5.07
CA ASP A 123 -28.36 6.92 -5.21
C ASP A 123 -27.92 8.28 -4.64
N GLU A 124 -27.12 8.27 -3.59
CA GLU A 124 -26.64 9.49 -2.93
C GLU A 124 -25.19 9.86 -3.29
N TYR A 125 -24.42 8.93 -3.82
CA TYR A 125 -23.02 9.11 -4.13
C TYR A 125 -22.78 9.93 -5.39
N THR A 126 -21.92 10.95 -5.31
CA THR A 126 -21.58 11.80 -6.47
C THR A 126 -20.62 11.17 -7.47
N GLY A 127 -20.08 9.98 -7.17
CA GLY A 127 -19.01 9.35 -7.96
C GLY A 127 -17.61 9.80 -7.59
N ILE A 128 -17.47 10.69 -6.59
CA ILE A 128 -16.18 11.25 -6.17
C ILE A 128 -15.89 10.84 -4.73
N ALA A 129 -14.72 10.24 -4.52
CA ALA A 129 -14.24 9.85 -3.20
C ALA A 129 -12.89 10.49 -2.87
N ILE A 130 -12.65 10.75 -1.59
CA ILE A 130 -11.34 11.13 -1.07
C ILE A 130 -10.69 9.88 -0.48
N VAL A 131 -9.55 9.53 -1.03
CA VAL A 131 -8.69 8.45 -0.50
C VAL A 131 -7.48 9.08 0.14
N ALA A 132 -7.17 8.67 1.36
CA ALA A 132 -5.99 9.16 2.06
C ALA A 132 -5.24 8.04 2.77
N THR A 133 -3.96 8.00 2.55
CA THR A 133 -3.04 7.09 3.22
C THR A 133 -2.04 7.89 4.06
N PRO A 134 -1.74 7.48 5.29
CA PRO A 134 -0.76 8.17 6.11
C PRO A 134 0.59 8.17 5.37
N ARG A 135 1.21 9.35 5.29
CA ARG A 135 2.59 9.45 4.82
C ARG A 135 3.45 8.78 5.88
N VAL A 136 4.15 7.72 5.51
CA VAL A 136 5.21 7.18 6.33
C VAL A 136 6.33 8.21 6.28
N GLU A 137 6.39 9.09 7.28
CA GLU A 137 7.62 9.84 7.50
C GLU A 137 8.67 8.77 7.79
N ALA A 138 9.64 8.66 6.89
CA ALA A 138 10.84 7.89 7.21
C ALA A 138 11.27 8.40 8.60
N MET A 139 11.29 7.51 9.59
CA MET A 139 11.82 7.87 10.92
C MET A 139 13.09 8.66 10.68
N PRO A 140 13.31 9.79 11.39
CA PRO A 140 14.56 10.52 11.23
C PRO A 140 15.67 9.49 11.41
N SER A 141 16.27 9.10 10.31
CA SER A 141 17.40 8.20 10.28
C SER A 141 18.42 8.85 11.17
N ALA A 142 19.05 8.09 12.06
CA ALA A 142 20.12 8.59 12.91
C ALA A 142 21.07 9.48 12.08
N PRO A 143 21.57 10.61 12.64
CA PRO A 143 22.38 11.56 11.90
C PRO A 143 23.52 10.83 11.21
N GLY A 144 23.47 10.71 9.89
CA GLY A 144 24.36 9.90 9.06
C GLY A 144 23.69 8.91 8.13
N ALA A 145 22.43 8.50 8.39
CA ALA A 145 21.72 7.57 7.53
C ALA A 145 21.16 8.26 6.26
N ASP A 146 20.80 9.54 6.35
CA ASP A 146 20.33 10.32 5.18
C ASP A 146 21.45 10.59 4.18
N ALA A 147 22.72 10.69 4.65
CA ALA A 147 23.88 10.77 3.79
C ALA A 147 24.15 9.46 3.02
N ALA A 148 23.66 8.33 3.54
CA ALA A 148 23.76 7.03 2.85
C ALA A 148 22.64 6.83 1.83
N LEU A 149 21.46 7.46 2.03
CA LEU A 149 20.32 7.39 1.10
C LEU A 149 20.41 8.41 -0.04
N MET A 150 21.13 9.53 0.17
CA MET A 150 21.40 10.54 -0.86
C MET A 150 22.66 10.22 -1.70
N ARG A 151 23.28 9.08 -1.45
CA ARG A 151 24.45 8.66 -2.20
C ARG A 151 24.03 7.94 -3.46
N GLU A 152 24.05 8.73 -4.52
CA GLU A 152 24.04 8.40 -5.94
C GLU A 152 22.75 7.83 -6.58
N PRO A 153 22.19 8.57 -7.54
CA PRO A 153 21.15 8.06 -8.43
C PRO A 153 21.66 7.00 -9.44
N ASP A 154 22.96 6.67 -9.42
CA ASP A 154 23.58 5.75 -10.38
C ASP A 154 23.79 4.32 -9.86
N ALA A 155 23.47 4.03 -8.61
CA ALA A 155 23.44 2.63 -8.18
C ALA A 155 22.18 1.98 -8.75
N HIS A 156 22.31 1.24 -9.84
CA HIS A 156 21.28 0.37 -10.38
C HIS A 156 20.45 -0.20 -9.24
N TRP A 157 19.16 0.15 -9.19
CA TRP A 157 18.22 -0.26 -8.13
C TRP A 157 18.30 -1.77 -7.81
N LEU A 158 18.61 -2.58 -8.83
CA LEU A 158 18.82 -4.01 -8.74
C LEU A 158 20.05 -4.38 -7.92
N TRP A 159 21.21 -3.71 -8.14
CA TRP A 159 22.45 -4.02 -7.44
C TRP A 159 22.43 -3.62 -5.98
N GLY A 160 21.76 -2.53 -5.62
CA GLY A 160 21.57 -2.11 -4.23
C GLY A 160 20.74 -3.14 -3.45
N THR A 161 19.67 -3.61 -4.03
CA THR A 161 18.80 -4.64 -3.44
C THR A 161 19.51 -5.98 -3.35
N LEU A 162 20.22 -6.38 -4.40
CA LEU A 162 20.95 -7.66 -4.45
C LEU A 162 22.06 -7.73 -3.39
N ARG A 163 22.81 -6.65 -3.19
CA ARG A 163 23.85 -6.58 -2.15
C ARG A 163 23.29 -6.71 -0.74
N LYS A 164 22.13 -6.11 -0.47
CA LYS A 164 21.47 -6.17 0.83
C LYS A 164 21.05 -7.60 1.19
N PHE A 165 20.66 -8.40 0.21
CA PHE A 165 20.22 -9.78 0.40
C PHE A 165 21.27 -10.84 0.06
N LEU A 166 22.49 -10.41 -0.28
CA LEU A 166 23.61 -11.31 -0.61
C LEU A 166 23.85 -12.43 0.43
N PRO A 167 23.79 -12.16 1.76
CA PRO A 167 24.00 -13.21 2.75
C PRO A 167 22.95 -14.34 2.65
N TYR A 168 21.73 -14.04 2.23
CA TYR A 168 20.68 -15.06 2.02
C TYR A 168 20.92 -15.90 0.76
N TYR A 169 21.51 -15.31 -0.28
CA TYR A 169 21.77 -16.01 -1.54
C TYR A 169 23.08 -16.80 -1.55
N ARG A 170 23.96 -16.58 -0.58
CA ARG A 170 25.26 -17.30 -0.51
C ARG A 170 25.11 -18.81 -0.48
N SER A 171 24.19 -19.34 0.31
CA SER A 171 23.92 -20.78 0.41
C SER A 171 23.34 -21.35 -0.89
N ALA A 172 22.42 -20.65 -1.50
CA ALA A 172 21.84 -21.05 -2.79
C ALA A 172 22.87 -20.99 -3.93
N LEU A 173 23.73 -19.98 -3.94
CA LEU A 173 24.79 -19.82 -4.93
C LEU A 173 25.86 -20.89 -4.80
N LEU A 174 26.24 -21.24 -3.56
CA LEU A 174 27.14 -22.37 -3.29
C LEU A 174 26.53 -23.71 -3.74
N ALA A 175 25.25 -23.95 -3.44
CA ALA A 175 24.56 -25.17 -3.87
C ALA A 175 24.49 -25.25 -5.39
N ALA A 176 24.17 -24.17 -6.08
CA ALA A 176 24.15 -24.09 -7.53
C ALA A 176 25.53 -24.34 -8.15
N LEU A 177 26.59 -23.75 -7.57
CA LEU A 177 27.97 -23.95 -8.00
C LEU A 177 28.38 -25.43 -7.88
N LEU A 178 28.13 -26.01 -6.69
CA LEU A 178 28.42 -27.44 -6.45
C LEU A 178 27.66 -28.33 -7.40
N SER A 179 26.38 -28.11 -7.63
CA SER A 179 25.56 -28.87 -8.58
C SER A 179 26.12 -28.80 -10.00
N ASN A 180 26.54 -27.64 -10.47
CA ASN A 180 27.13 -27.47 -11.79
C ASN A 180 28.48 -28.18 -11.91
N VAL A 181 29.33 -28.10 -10.87
CA VAL A 181 30.64 -28.82 -10.86
C VAL A 181 30.41 -30.33 -10.89
N LEU A 182 29.47 -30.86 -10.07
CA LEU A 182 29.15 -32.30 -10.10
C LEU A 182 28.63 -32.76 -11.46
N MET A 183 27.78 -31.94 -12.10
CA MET A 183 27.26 -32.25 -13.43
C MET A 183 28.37 -32.31 -14.48
N LEU A 184 29.35 -31.41 -14.38
CA LEU A 184 30.52 -31.38 -15.28
C LEU A 184 31.43 -32.60 -15.04
N VAL A 185 31.68 -32.97 -13.78
CA VAL A 185 32.45 -34.17 -13.40
C VAL A 185 31.75 -35.42 -13.93
N THR A 186 30.43 -35.53 -13.77
CA THR A 186 29.66 -36.67 -14.28
C THR A 186 29.80 -36.82 -15.80
N GLY A 187 29.77 -35.71 -16.54
CA GLY A 187 29.99 -35.71 -17.98
C GLY A 187 31.38 -36.17 -18.36
N LEU A 188 32.42 -35.72 -17.65
CA LEU A 188 33.81 -36.13 -17.86
C LEU A 188 34.01 -37.62 -17.56
N VAL A 189 33.47 -38.11 -16.44
CA VAL A 189 33.54 -39.54 -16.08
C VAL A 189 32.87 -40.38 -17.14
N THR A 190 31.70 -39.98 -17.60
CA THR A 190 30.99 -40.69 -18.66
C THR A 190 31.79 -40.74 -19.95
N SER A 191 32.40 -39.62 -20.36
CA SER A 191 33.26 -39.55 -21.55
C SER A 191 34.48 -40.49 -21.45
N VAL A 192 35.17 -40.48 -20.30
CA VAL A 192 36.34 -41.34 -20.09
C VAL A 192 35.95 -42.81 -20.08
N VAL A 193 34.81 -43.18 -19.53
CA VAL A 193 34.31 -44.55 -19.53
C VAL A 193 34.05 -45.03 -20.96
N PHE A 194 33.38 -44.23 -21.76
CA PHE A 194 33.07 -44.58 -23.15
C PHE A 194 34.31 -44.58 -24.07
N ASP A 195 35.23 -43.65 -23.87
CA ASP A 195 36.41 -43.51 -24.75
C ASP A 195 37.57 -44.45 -24.39
N LYS A 196 37.78 -44.74 -23.10
CA LYS A 196 38.96 -45.51 -22.64
C LYS A 196 38.62 -46.85 -22.03
N VAL A 197 37.58 -46.92 -21.19
CA VAL A 197 37.29 -48.14 -20.44
C VAL A 197 36.65 -49.19 -21.32
N ILE A 198 35.66 -48.83 -22.12
CA ILE A 198 34.93 -49.79 -22.97
C ILE A 198 35.81 -50.36 -24.12
N PRO A 199 36.50 -49.52 -24.92
CA PRO A 199 37.27 -50.03 -26.05
C PRO A 199 38.52 -50.82 -25.62
N HIS A 200 39.16 -50.48 -24.52
CA HIS A 200 40.46 -51.04 -24.10
C HIS A 200 40.33 -52.00 -22.92
N GLN A 201 39.13 -52.29 -22.42
CA GLN A 201 38.87 -53.15 -21.25
C GLN A 201 39.74 -52.78 -20.03
N ALA A 202 39.98 -51.48 -19.86
CA ALA A 202 40.90 -50.93 -18.83
C ALA A 202 40.20 -50.86 -17.45
N PHE A 203 39.97 -52.00 -16.82
CA PHE A 203 39.33 -52.11 -15.51
C PHE A 203 40.07 -51.35 -14.39
N VAL A 204 41.42 -51.19 -14.53
CA VAL A 204 42.22 -50.39 -13.58
C VAL A 204 41.82 -48.93 -13.58
N THR A 205 41.49 -48.37 -14.76
CA THR A 205 41.04 -46.97 -14.89
C THR A 205 39.65 -46.79 -14.30
N LEU A 206 38.79 -47.78 -14.35
CA LEU A 206 37.44 -47.76 -13.76
C LEU A 206 37.52 -47.70 -12.24
N TRP A 207 38.43 -48.47 -11.64
CA TRP A 207 38.69 -48.42 -10.20
C TRP A 207 39.24 -47.08 -9.74
N ALA A 208 40.14 -46.48 -10.49
CA ALA A 208 40.71 -45.17 -10.19
C ALA A 208 39.69 -44.01 -10.31
N LEU A 209 38.62 -44.18 -11.11
CA LEU A 209 37.53 -43.21 -11.24
C LEU A 209 36.44 -43.38 -10.17
N ALA A 210 36.36 -44.55 -9.52
CA ALA A 210 35.35 -44.86 -8.50
C ALA A 210 35.75 -44.47 -7.05
N ILE A 211 37.03 -44.23 -6.82
CA ILE A 211 37.57 -43.76 -5.52
C ILE A 211 37.65 -42.22 -5.47
#